data_34a980a72913fd701b09e3f74a42de68
#
_entry.id   34a980a72913fd701b09e3f74a42de68
#
_cell.length_a   1.000
_cell.length_b   1.000
_cell.length_c   1.000
_cell.angle_alpha   90.00
_cell.angle_beta   90.00
_cell.angle_gamma   90.00
#
_symmetry.space_group_name_H-M   'P 1'
#
loop_
_entity.id
_entity.type
_entity.pdbx_description
1 polymer ?
#
loop_
_entity_poly.entity_id
_entity_poly.type
_entity_poly.pdbx_seq_one_letter_code
_entity_poly.pdbx_strand_id
1 'polypeptide(L)'
;MATLFLFARDEFVILLFLATPITNNSQLLTHNFLVTFAPMENEKRPKPNYFWSILTMRCPRCRRGPMFKESNPFKKLKLSYILDMPENCPECGQRYNLEHGFWYGTGYVSYALAVAVSVATFIAWLVFIGVSTEDNRVFYWLGFNGLFLVLLQPWLMRLSRVIYIYFFVSYDENYKQSKPFEFDHRL
;
A
#
# COMPACT_ATOMS: atom_id res chain seq x y z
N MET A 1 -45.14 -26.75 12.94
CA MET A 1 -44.03 -27.68 12.70
C MET A 1 -43.26 -27.15 11.49
N ALA A 2 -42.12 -26.54 11.69
CA ALA A 2 -41.28 -26.01 10.64
C ALA A 2 -40.18 -27.04 10.37
N THR A 3 -40.12 -27.58 9.17
CA THR A 3 -39.05 -28.50 8.73
C THR A 3 -37.93 -27.67 8.08
N LEU A 4 -36.79 -27.70 8.72
CA LEU A 4 -35.53 -27.07 8.25
C LEU A 4 -34.87 -28.04 7.27
N PHE A 5 -34.73 -27.66 6.01
CA PHE A 5 -33.87 -28.39 5.06
C PHE A 5 -32.59 -27.61 4.85
N LEU A 6 -31.48 -28.17 5.36
CA LEU A 6 -30.12 -27.69 5.11
C LEU A 6 -29.59 -28.44 3.89
N PHE A 7 -29.39 -27.73 2.78
CA PHE A 7 -28.64 -28.27 1.65
C PHE A 7 -27.30 -27.53 1.60
N ALA A 8 -26.23 -28.23 1.99
CA ALA A 8 -24.88 -27.78 1.83
C ALA A 8 -24.33 -28.33 0.51
N ARG A 9 -24.13 -27.46 -0.45
CA ARG A 9 -23.23 -27.72 -1.57
C ARG A 9 -22.31 -26.51 -1.65
N ASP A 10 -21.05 -26.72 -1.89
CA ASP A 10 -19.85 -25.91 -1.63
C ASP A 10 -19.89 -24.39 -1.94
N GLU A 11 -20.99 -23.81 -2.35
CA GLU A 11 -21.10 -22.37 -2.63
C GLU A 11 -22.42 -21.68 -2.25
N PHE A 12 -23.48 -22.41 -1.81
CA PHE A 12 -24.76 -21.75 -1.53
C PHE A 12 -25.45 -22.32 -0.29
N VAL A 13 -25.64 -21.47 0.73
CA VAL A 13 -26.59 -21.74 1.82
C VAL A 13 -27.91 -21.03 1.47
N ILE A 14 -28.90 -21.78 0.98
CA ILE A 14 -30.25 -21.27 0.78
C ILE A 14 -31.08 -21.63 2.03
N LEU A 15 -31.44 -20.63 2.81
CA LEU A 15 -32.36 -20.74 3.91
C LEU A 15 -33.76 -20.38 3.40
N LEU A 16 -34.62 -21.42 3.19
CA LEU A 16 -35.99 -21.22 2.77
C LEU A 16 -36.88 -21.15 4.02
N PHE A 17 -37.40 -19.97 4.36
CA PHE A 17 -38.46 -19.82 5.35
C PHE A 17 -39.82 -19.91 4.65
N LEU A 18 -40.58 -20.96 4.97
CA LEU A 18 -41.99 -21.08 4.59
C LEU A 18 -42.88 -20.54 5.69
N ALA A 19 -43.59 -19.48 5.34
CA ALA A 19 -44.91 -19.05 5.76
C ALA A 19 -45.15 -18.69 7.24
N THR A 20 -45.16 -17.39 7.48
CA THR A 20 -46.09 -16.75 8.43
C THR A 20 -46.77 -15.56 7.73
N PRO A 21 -48.03 -15.22 8.07
CA PRO A 21 -48.83 -14.26 7.31
C PRO A 21 -48.29 -12.83 7.44
N ILE A 22 -48.32 -12.16 6.32
CA ILE A 22 -47.73 -10.89 5.97
C ILE A 22 -48.41 -9.74 6.73
N THR A 23 -47.69 -9.06 7.58
CA THR A 23 -47.99 -7.69 7.95
C THR A 23 -47.04 -6.76 7.19
N ASN A 24 -47.54 -5.56 6.81
CA ASN A 24 -46.89 -4.62 5.87
C ASN A 24 -45.45 -4.15 6.18
N ASN A 25 -44.82 -4.59 7.27
CA ASN A 25 -43.45 -4.27 7.63
C ASN A 25 -42.39 -5.32 7.21
N SER A 26 -42.81 -6.48 6.70
CA SER A 26 -41.91 -7.58 6.34
C SER A 26 -41.23 -7.38 4.98
N GLN A 27 -41.75 -6.53 4.12
CA GLN A 27 -41.18 -6.21 2.79
C GLN A 27 -39.83 -5.48 2.89
N LEU A 28 -39.72 -4.57 3.86
CA LEU A 28 -38.47 -3.81 4.07
C LEU A 28 -37.36 -4.69 4.66
N LEU A 29 -37.70 -5.64 5.51
CA LEU A 29 -36.72 -6.55 6.14
C LEU A 29 -36.20 -7.60 5.15
N THR A 30 -37.05 -8.12 4.27
CA THR A 30 -36.66 -9.09 3.24
C THR A 30 -35.80 -8.46 2.17
N HIS A 31 -36.07 -7.20 1.77
CA HIS A 31 -35.25 -6.49 0.79
C HIS A 31 -33.84 -6.18 1.32
N ASN A 32 -33.74 -5.74 2.58
CA ASN A 32 -32.44 -5.49 3.21
C ASN A 32 -31.66 -6.79 3.48
N PHE A 33 -32.36 -7.89 3.80
CA PHE A 33 -31.75 -9.18 4.03
C PHE A 33 -31.19 -9.80 2.72
N LEU A 34 -31.90 -9.69 1.60
CA LEU A 34 -31.44 -10.18 0.29
C LEU A 34 -30.29 -9.35 -0.27
N VAL A 35 -30.24 -8.05 0.00
CA VAL A 35 -29.11 -7.18 -0.42
C VAL A 35 -27.82 -7.56 0.32
N THR A 36 -27.93 -8.05 1.57
CA THR A 36 -26.75 -8.45 2.37
C THR A 36 -26.12 -9.76 1.88
N PHE A 37 -26.85 -10.61 1.16
CA PHE A 37 -26.37 -11.89 0.62
C PHE A 37 -26.12 -11.88 -0.90
N ALA A 38 -26.07 -10.71 -1.54
CA ALA A 38 -25.58 -10.65 -2.90
C ALA A 38 -24.16 -11.24 -2.93
N PRO A 39 -23.87 -12.28 -3.73
CA PRO A 39 -22.52 -12.79 -3.84
C PRO A 39 -21.64 -11.63 -4.28
N MET A 40 -20.55 -11.40 -3.55
CA MET A 40 -19.52 -10.44 -3.98
C MET A 40 -18.96 -10.98 -5.29
N GLU A 41 -19.57 -10.55 -6.39
CA GLU A 41 -19.09 -10.82 -7.73
C GLU A 41 -17.62 -10.43 -7.77
N ASN A 42 -16.79 -11.40 -8.07
CA ASN A 42 -15.34 -11.20 -8.14
C ASN A 42 -15.03 -10.37 -9.39
N GLU A 43 -15.34 -9.08 -9.30
CA GLU A 43 -15.03 -8.10 -10.33
C GLU A 43 -13.52 -8.11 -10.54
N LYS A 44 -13.04 -8.70 -11.63
CA LYS A 44 -11.65 -8.68 -12.05
C LYS A 44 -11.24 -7.25 -12.34
N ARG A 45 -10.89 -6.53 -11.28
CA ARG A 45 -10.40 -5.15 -11.41
C ARG A 45 -9.05 -5.18 -12.11
N PRO A 46 -8.80 -4.27 -13.05
CA PRO A 46 -7.55 -4.24 -13.80
C PRO A 46 -6.35 -4.15 -12.85
N LYS A 47 -5.28 -4.86 -13.21
CA LYS A 47 -4.03 -4.90 -12.45
C LYS A 47 -3.39 -3.50 -12.40
N PRO A 48 -3.18 -2.91 -11.21
CA PRO A 48 -2.54 -1.60 -11.11
C PRO A 48 -1.07 -1.66 -11.55
N ASN A 49 -0.59 -0.60 -12.20
CA ASN A 49 0.79 -0.49 -12.66
C ASN A 49 1.77 -0.52 -11.48
N TYR A 50 2.86 -1.28 -11.62
CA TYR A 50 3.87 -1.48 -10.59
C TYR A 50 4.52 -0.16 -10.16
N PHE A 51 5.09 0.59 -11.11
CA PHE A 51 5.76 1.86 -10.84
C PHE A 51 4.82 2.91 -10.25
N TRP A 52 3.61 3.00 -10.78
CA TRP A 52 2.62 3.93 -10.25
C TRP A 52 2.23 3.62 -8.82
N SER A 53 2.11 2.34 -8.47
CA SER A 53 1.79 1.90 -7.11
C SER A 53 2.90 2.22 -6.11
N ILE A 54 4.18 2.14 -6.52
CA ILE A 54 5.32 2.56 -5.70
C ILE A 54 5.31 4.08 -5.48
N LEU A 55 5.17 4.87 -6.54
CA LEU A 55 5.17 6.33 -6.45
C LEU A 55 3.99 6.88 -5.63
N THR A 56 2.84 6.23 -5.73
CA THR A 56 1.64 6.58 -4.95
C THR A 56 1.60 5.91 -3.57
N MET A 57 2.68 5.23 -3.16
CA MET A 57 2.86 4.61 -1.85
C MET A 57 1.72 3.64 -1.47
N ARG A 58 1.38 2.73 -2.39
CA ARG A 58 0.34 1.71 -2.21
C ARG A 58 0.92 0.40 -1.69
N CYS A 59 0.04 -0.39 -1.05
CA CYS A 59 0.37 -1.71 -0.55
C CYS A 59 0.94 -2.62 -1.65
N PRO A 60 2.04 -3.36 -1.44
CA PRO A 60 2.64 -4.24 -2.46
C PRO A 60 1.74 -5.37 -2.90
N ARG A 61 1.00 -6.00 -1.95
CA ARG A 61 0.17 -7.16 -2.23
C ARG A 61 -1.06 -6.85 -3.07
N CYS A 62 -1.85 -5.85 -2.69
CA CYS A 62 -3.08 -5.51 -3.43
C CYS A 62 -2.91 -4.32 -4.41
N ARG A 63 -1.87 -3.48 -4.24
CA ARG A 63 -1.59 -2.23 -4.98
C ARG A 63 -2.75 -1.21 -4.95
N ARG A 64 -3.64 -1.30 -3.95
CA ARG A 64 -4.84 -0.46 -3.81
C ARG A 64 -4.87 0.29 -2.48
N GLY A 65 -4.66 -0.41 -1.37
CA GLY A 65 -4.68 0.18 -0.04
C GLY A 65 -3.53 1.19 0.17
N PRO A 66 -3.76 2.27 0.93
CA PRO A 66 -2.71 3.21 1.31
C PRO A 66 -1.74 2.54 2.30
N MET A 67 -0.46 2.85 2.17
CA MET A 67 0.58 2.33 3.07
C MET A 67 0.85 3.25 4.27
N PHE A 68 0.48 4.53 4.16
CA PHE A 68 0.62 5.52 5.22
C PHE A 68 -0.74 6.06 5.62
N LYS A 69 -0.91 6.42 6.90
CA LYS A 69 -2.15 7.00 7.43
C LYS A 69 -2.45 8.37 6.81
N GLU A 70 -1.41 9.15 6.53
CA GLU A 70 -1.52 10.47 5.91
C GLU A 70 -0.90 10.48 4.52
N SER A 71 -1.61 11.03 3.54
CA SER A 71 -1.14 11.10 2.16
C SER A 71 0.04 12.06 1.98
N ASN A 72 0.03 13.21 2.66
CA ASN A 72 1.04 14.26 2.50
C ASN A 72 2.22 14.09 3.48
N PRO A 73 3.46 13.82 3.01
CA PRO A 73 4.62 13.69 3.88
C PRO A 73 5.06 15.02 4.51
N PHE A 74 4.69 16.16 3.92
CA PHE A 74 5.13 17.51 4.32
C PHE A 74 4.18 18.20 5.30
N LYS A 75 3.02 17.61 5.64
CA LYS A 75 2.02 18.24 6.51
C LYS A 75 2.56 18.52 7.93
N LYS A 76 3.37 17.61 8.47
CA LYS A 76 4.07 17.76 9.75
C LYS A 76 5.46 17.13 9.62
N LEU A 77 6.51 17.93 9.83
CA LEU A 77 7.90 17.51 9.72
C LEU A 77 8.40 16.73 10.96
N LYS A 78 7.52 16.06 11.69
CA LYS A 78 7.89 15.17 12.78
C LYS A 78 8.10 13.77 12.24
N LEU A 79 9.27 13.17 12.51
CA LEU A 79 9.65 11.84 12.02
C LEU A 79 8.60 10.77 12.33
N SER A 80 8.06 10.76 13.54
CA SER A 80 7.00 9.85 13.97
C SER A 80 5.73 9.95 13.11
N TYR A 81 5.42 11.15 12.60
CA TYR A 81 4.26 11.40 11.75
C TYR A 81 4.51 11.06 10.26
N ILE A 82 5.72 11.38 9.79
CA ILE A 82 6.12 11.07 8.40
C ILE A 82 6.07 9.55 8.16
N LEU A 83 6.48 8.76 9.15
CA LEU A 83 6.60 7.32 9.07
C LEU A 83 5.43 6.55 9.70
N ASP A 84 4.32 7.26 10.05
CA ASP A 84 3.15 6.62 10.65
C ASP A 84 2.40 5.76 9.63
N MET A 85 2.43 4.45 9.88
CA MET A 85 1.83 3.42 9.05
C MET A 85 0.78 2.66 9.87
N PRO A 86 -0.34 2.23 9.27
CA PRO A 86 -1.22 1.27 9.91
C PRO A 86 -0.49 -0.08 10.09
N GLU A 87 -0.88 -0.88 11.07
CA GLU A 87 -0.31 -2.20 11.27
C GLU A 87 -0.59 -3.14 10.10
N ASN A 88 -1.80 -3.05 9.57
CA ASN A 88 -2.27 -3.88 8.47
C ASN A 88 -2.85 -3.01 7.35
N CYS A 89 -2.75 -3.51 6.12
CA CYS A 89 -3.41 -2.89 4.98
C CYS A 89 -4.93 -2.95 5.15
N PRO A 90 -5.66 -1.82 5.00
CA PRO A 90 -7.12 -1.82 5.14
C PRO A 90 -7.86 -2.61 4.06
N GLU A 91 -7.23 -2.85 2.91
CA GLU A 91 -7.84 -3.54 1.76
C GLU A 91 -7.60 -5.06 1.76
N CYS A 92 -6.39 -5.52 2.12
CA CYS A 92 -6.00 -6.92 1.99
C CYS A 92 -5.49 -7.54 3.30
N GLY A 93 -5.46 -6.80 4.40
CA GLY A 93 -4.99 -7.30 5.69
C GLY A 93 -3.50 -7.59 5.81
N GLN A 94 -2.68 -7.29 4.77
CA GLN A 94 -1.23 -7.51 4.80
C GLN A 94 -0.58 -6.71 5.92
N ARG A 95 0.17 -7.40 6.81
CA ARG A 95 0.99 -6.74 7.83
C ARG A 95 2.16 -6.02 7.16
N TYR A 96 2.42 -4.79 7.59
CA TYR A 96 3.55 -4.00 7.10
C TYR A 96 4.81 -4.21 7.94
N ASN A 97 4.65 -4.53 9.23
CA ASN A 97 5.76 -4.89 10.09
C ASN A 97 5.90 -6.42 10.13
N LEU A 98 6.71 -6.96 9.22
CA LEU A 98 6.85 -8.42 9.04
C LEU A 98 7.64 -9.07 10.19
N GLU A 99 8.68 -8.38 10.72
CA GLU A 99 9.54 -8.84 11.81
C GLU A 99 9.99 -7.68 12.69
N HIS A 100 10.45 -8.02 13.90
CA HIS A 100 11.13 -7.04 14.76
C HIS A 100 12.40 -6.53 14.06
N GLY A 101 12.49 -5.20 13.90
CA GLY A 101 13.63 -4.58 13.23
C GLY A 101 13.58 -4.62 11.70
N PHE A 102 12.49 -5.10 11.08
CA PHE A 102 12.32 -5.16 9.63
C PHE A 102 12.71 -3.85 8.92
N TRP A 103 12.39 -2.71 9.52
CA TRP A 103 12.62 -1.40 8.92
C TRP A 103 14.07 -0.89 8.97
N TYR A 104 15.00 -1.58 9.65
CA TYR A 104 16.41 -1.17 9.64
C TYR A 104 17.01 -1.21 8.22
N GLY A 105 16.61 -2.17 7.40
CA GLY A 105 17.07 -2.29 6.02
C GLY A 105 16.67 -1.13 5.11
N THR A 106 15.63 -0.36 5.48
CA THR A 106 15.21 0.81 4.70
C THR A 106 16.26 1.94 4.68
N GLY A 107 17.17 1.97 5.66
CA GLY A 107 18.28 2.91 5.69
C GLY A 107 19.19 2.78 4.46
N TYR A 108 19.50 1.55 4.06
CA TYR A 108 20.31 1.30 2.85
C TYR A 108 19.59 1.75 1.58
N VAL A 109 18.29 1.48 1.49
CA VAL A 109 17.47 1.93 0.34
C VAL A 109 17.40 3.45 0.30
N SER A 110 17.21 4.10 1.44
CA SER A 110 17.20 5.58 1.53
C SER A 110 18.53 6.19 1.09
N TYR A 111 19.66 5.59 1.52
CA TYR A 111 20.98 6.00 1.09
C TYR A 111 21.15 5.85 -0.43
N ALA A 112 20.80 4.67 -0.98
CA ALA A 112 20.89 4.43 -2.41
C ALA A 112 20.04 5.42 -3.22
N LEU A 113 18.82 5.75 -2.76
CA LEU A 113 17.98 6.76 -3.38
C LEU A 113 18.61 8.17 -3.33
N ALA A 114 19.17 8.56 -2.19
CA ALA A 114 19.85 9.86 -2.06
C ALA A 114 21.06 9.97 -3.02
N VAL A 115 21.85 8.90 -3.13
CA VAL A 115 22.98 8.84 -4.08
C VAL A 115 22.46 8.91 -5.53
N ALA A 116 21.42 8.15 -5.87
CA ALA A 116 20.83 8.17 -7.21
C ALA A 116 20.32 9.58 -7.60
N VAL A 117 19.65 10.26 -6.67
CA VAL A 117 19.18 11.65 -6.87
C VAL A 117 20.37 12.60 -7.05
N SER A 118 21.43 12.46 -6.22
CA SER A 118 22.63 13.30 -6.32
C SER A 118 23.34 13.11 -7.67
N VAL A 119 23.49 11.86 -8.12
CA VAL A 119 24.07 11.56 -9.44
C VAL A 119 23.20 12.13 -10.57
N ALA A 120 21.88 11.96 -10.49
CA ALA A 120 20.96 12.49 -11.51
C ALA A 120 21.02 14.02 -11.58
N THR A 121 21.04 14.71 -10.43
CA THR A 121 21.18 16.18 -10.38
C THR A 121 22.54 16.64 -10.89
N PHE A 122 23.62 15.88 -10.62
CA PHE A 122 24.96 16.18 -11.13
C PHE A 122 25.01 16.07 -12.66
N ILE A 123 24.48 14.99 -13.22
CA ILE A 123 24.42 14.80 -14.67
C ILE A 123 23.58 15.92 -15.32
N ALA A 124 22.43 16.24 -14.74
CA ALA A 124 21.60 17.33 -15.22
C ALA A 124 22.34 18.67 -15.21
N TRP A 125 23.06 18.96 -14.11
CA TRP A 125 23.87 20.19 -14.00
C TRP A 125 24.98 20.25 -15.05
N LEU A 126 25.66 19.09 -15.25
CA LEU A 126 26.72 18.97 -16.25
C LEU A 126 26.22 19.21 -17.67
N VAL A 127 25.04 18.68 -18.01
CA VAL A 127 24.44 18.81 -19.35
C VAL A 127 23.93 20.24 -19.62
N PHE A 128 23.26 20.87 -18.63
CA PHE A 128 22.60 22.16 -18.84
C PHE A 128 23.49 23.37 -18.59
N ILE A 129 24.41 23.30 -17.61
CA ILE A 129 25.19 24.43 -17.16
C ILE A 129 26.66 24.26 -17.51
N GLY A 130 27.12 23.01 -17.64
CA GLY A 130 28.53 22.64 -17.76
C GLY A 130 29.28 22.73 -16.44
N VAL A 131 30.28 21.88 -16.29
CA VAL A 131 31.18 21.85 -15.12
C VAL A 131 32.58 22.26 -15.58
N SER A 132 33.13 23.35 -14.99
CA SER A 132 34.52 23.71 -15.10
C SER A 132 35.17 23.63 -13.73
N THR A 133 36.39 23.09 -13.67
CA THR A 133 37.16 23.01 -12.44
C THR A 133 37.80 24.34 -12.03
N GLU A 134 37.85 25.30 -12.98
CA GLU A 134 38.37 26.64 -12.73
C GLU A 134 37.32 27.59 -12.13
N ASP A 135 36.06 27.30 -12.33
CA ASP A 135 34.90 28.06 -11.83
C ASP A 135 34.34 27.46 -10.55
N ASN A 136 33.73 28.29 -9.69
CA ASN A 136 33.03 27.85 -8.46
C ASN A 136 31.70 27.11 -8.72
N ARG A 137 31.41 26.68 -9.97
CA ARG A 137 30.16 26.06 -10.37
C ARG A 137 29.86 24.75 -9.63
N VAL A 138 30.90 23.98 -9.29
CA VAL A 138 30.77 22.74 -8.52
C VAL A 138 30.24 23.02 -7.12
N PHE A 139 30.72 24.10 -6.46
CA PHE A 139 30.25 24.48 -5.13
C PHE A 139 28.78 24.95 -5.14
N TYR A 140 28.37 25.66 -6.19
CA TYR A 140 26.94 26.01 -6.37
C TYR A 140 26.08 24.77 -6.53
N TRP A 141 26.50 23.78 -7.33
CA TRP A 141 25.80 22.50 -7.43
C TRP A 141 25.73 21.79 -6.09
N LEU A 142 26.85 21.74 -5.33
CA LEU A 142 26.88 21.07 -4.03
C LEU A 142 25.89 21.69 -3.04
N GLY A 143 25.84 23.02 -2.97
CA GLY A 143 24.87 23.75 -2.14
C GLY A 143 23.42 23.49 -2.57
N PHE A 144 23.16 23.55 -3.87
CA PHE A 144 21.84 23.26 -4.43
C PHE A 144 21.40 21.81 -4.14
N ASN A 145 22.29 20.83 -4.41
CA ASN A 145 21.99 19.42 -4.17
C ASN A 145 21.73 19.13 -2.68
N GLY A 146 22.53 19.71 -1.78
CA GLY A 146 22.33 19.58 -0.34
C GLY A 146 20.96 20.11 0.10
N LEU A 147 20.59 21.31 -0.32
CA LEU A 147 19.27 21.89 -0.02
C LEU A 147 18.13 21.05 -0.63
N PHE A 148 18.29 20.61 -1.87
CA PHE A 148 17.31 19.79 -2.56
C PHE A 148 17.07 18.45 -1.87
N LEU A 149 18.13 17.76 -1.43
CA LEU A 149 18.03 16.52 -0.67
C LEU A 149 17.32 16.72 0.68
N VAL A 150 17.62 17.80 1.39
CA VAL A 150 16.95 18.11 2.68
C VAL A 150 15.44 18.32 2.46
N LEU A 151 15.05 19.05 1.43
CA LEU A 151 13.65 19.28 1.10
C LEU A 151 12.94 17.99 0.65
N LEU A 152 13.65 17.13 -0.07
CA LEU A 152 13.10 15.87 -0.59
C LEU A 152 13.08 14.76 0.46
N GLN A 153 13.79 14.90 1.58
CA GLN A 153 13.99 13.88 2.62
C GLN A 153 12.71 13.23 3.13
N PRO A 154 11.62 13.96 3.46
CA PRO A 154 10.40 13.34 3.95
C PRO A 154 9.76 12.37 2.95
N TRP A 155 9.85 12.69 1.66
CA TRP A 155 9.36 11.85 0.58
C TRP A 155 10.25 10.63 0.34
N LEU A 156 11.59 10.82 0.33
CA LEU A 156 12.57 9.73 0.17
C LEU A 156 12.46 8.70 1.30
N MET A 157 12.25 9.13 2.55
CA MET A 157 12.07 8.23 3.68
C MET A 157 10.81 7.35 3.53
N ARG A 158 9.72 7.88 3.01
CA ARG A 158 8.53 7.08 2.71
C ARG A 158 8.77 6.14 1.55
N LEU A 159 9.36 6.65 0.47
CA LEU A 159 9.63 5.87 -0.73
C LEU A 159 10.56 4.70 -0.44
N SER A 160 11.58 4.88 0.41
CA SER A 160 12.50 3.80 0.79
C SER A 160 11.78 2.66 1.51
N ARG A 161 10.81 2.95 2.38
CA ARG A 161 9.98 1.93 3.03
C ARG A 161 9.08 1.18 2.04
N VAL A 162 8.47 1.93 1.11
CA VAL A 162 7.65 1.32 0.05
C VAL A 162 8.49 0.38 -0.78
N ILE A 163 9.63 0.84 -1.32
CA ILE A 163 10.51 0.02 -2.15
C ILE A 163 10.98 -1.21 -1.37
N TYR A 164 11.39 -1.01 -0.10
CA TYR A 164 11.90 -2.11 0.72
C TYR A 164 10.89 -3.24 0.89
N ILE A 165 9.63 -2.94 1.25
CA ILE A 165 8.61 -3.97 1.42
C ILE A 165 8.22 -4.63 0.08
N TYR A 166 8.35 -3.93 -1.05
CA TYR A 166 8.09 -4.49 -2.38
C TYR A 166 9.11 -5.57 -2.79
N PHE A 167 10.29 -5.63 -2.15
CA PHE A 167 11.24 -6.74 -2.36
C PHE A 167 10.77 -8.04 -1.71
N PHE A 168 10.01 -7.96 -0.62
CA PHE A 168 9.60 -9.15 0.16
C PHE A 168 8.17 -9.60 -0.16
N VAL A 169 7.27 -8.67 -0.44
CA VAL A 169 5.85 -8.96 -0.64
C VAL A 169 5.49 -8.81 -2.11
N SER A 170 5.18 -9.94 -2.75
CA SER A 170 4.75 -9.98 -4.14
C SER A 170 3.28 -9.59 -4.30
N TYR A 171 2.92 -9.16 -5.52
CA TYR A 171 1.54 -8.88 -5.89
C TYR A 171 0.72 -10.16 -5.94
N ASP A 172 -0.47 -10.12 -5.35
CA ASP A 172 -1.44 -11.22 -5.35
C ASP A 172 -2.77 -10.72 -5.92
N GLU A 173 -3.20 -11.33 -7.03
CA GLU A 173 -4.46 -10.98 -7.69
C GLU A 173 -5.66 -11.40 -6.83
N ASN A 174 -5.53 -12.55 -6.14
CA ASN A 174 -6.57 -13.14 -5.29
C ASN A 174 -6.40 -12.75 -3.82
N TYR A 175 -5.86 -11.58 -3.52
CA TYR A 175 -5.54 -11.12 -2.16
C TYR A 175 -6.70 -11.15 -1.16
N LYS A 176 -7.95 -11.23 -1.62
CA LYS A 176 -9.15 -11.37 -0.76
C LYS A 176 -9.36 -12.79 -0.25
N GLN A 177 -8.88 -13.81 -1.00
CA GLN A 177 -9.07 -15.23 -0.70
C GLN A 177 -7.80 -15.86 -0.13
N SER A 178 -6.62 -15.34 -0.47
CA SER A 178 -5.33 -15.85 0.01
C SER A 178 -4.95 -15.25 1.36
N LYS A 179 -4.14 -15.99 2.14
CA LYS A 179 -3.60 -15.50 3.42
C LYS A 179 -2.57 -14.39 3.19
N PRO A 180 -2.47 -13.42 4.12
CA PRO A 180 -1.38 -12.44 4.13
C PRO A 180 -0.02 -13.11 4.16
N PHE A 181 0.98 -12.47 3.54
CA PHE A 181 2.36 -12.94 3.62
C PHE A 181 2.92 -12.73 5.03
N GLU A 182 3.45 -13.80 5.63
CA GLU A 182 4.16 -13.80 6.89
C GLU A 182 5.47 -14.56 6.72
N PHE A 183 6.53 -14.14 7.42
CA PHE A 183 7.74 -14.96 7.49
C PHE A 183 7.45 -16.20 8.34
N ASP A 184 7.81 -17.37 7.80
CA ASP A 184 7.74 -18.63 8.58
C ASP A 184 8.95 -18.69 9.51
N HIS A 185 8.72 -18.45 10.80
CA HIS A 185 9.75 -18.53 11.85
C HIS A 185 10.14 -19.98 12.23
N ARG A 186 9.73 -20.97 11.44
CA ARG A 186 10.08 -22.39 11.66
C ARG A 186 11.43 -22.75 11.04
N LEU A 187 12.51 -22.11 11.54
CA LEU A 187 13.89 -22.59 11.37
C LEU A 187 14.54 -22.66 12.73
#